data_7e44809e5cf3c05808c07de447580216
#
_entry.id   7e44809e5cf3c05808c07de447580216
#
_cell.length_a   1.000
_cell.length_b   1.000
_cell.length_c   1.000
_cell.angle_alpha   90.00
_cell.angle_beta   90.00
_cell.angle_gamma   90.00
#
_symmetry.space_group_name_H-M   'P 1'
#
loop_
_entity.id
_entity.type
_entity.pdbx_description
1 polymer ?
#
loop_
_entity_poly.entity_id
_entity_poly.type
_entity_poly.pdbx_seq_one_letter_code
_entity_poly.pdbx_strand_id
1 'polypeptide(L)'
;MADLSITVNGMKFENPFLLGSGPPGTNGKVIARSYDLGWGGMVCKTFSLDASKVINTAPRYAKLRGRTSEEVIGFQNIELISDRPYADWLDDLRQLKKNYPNKILVASIMEEYRKEAWQQIVKEV
;
A
#
# COMPACT_ATOMS: atom_id res chain seq x y z
N MET A 1 21.76 3.97 -21.31
CA MET A 1 20.54 4.34 -20.57
C MET A 1 20.93 5.38 -19.54
N ALA A 2 20.10 6.40 -19.28
CA ALA A 2 20.36 7.37 -18.22
C ALA A 2 20.30 6.67 -16.85
N ASP A 3 21.19 7.04 -15.93
CA ASP A 3 21.12 6.61 -14.54
C ASP A 3 20.03 7.42 -13.84
N LEU A 4 18.99 6.74 -13.35
CA LEU A 4 17.86 7.33 -12.64
C LEU A 4 17.96 7.11 -11.14
N SER A 5 19.07 6.55 -10.63
CA SER A 5 19.23 6.27 -9.21
C SER A 5 19.18 7.55 -8.37
N ILE A 6 18.58 7.47 -7.19
CA ILE A 6 18.43 8.59 -6.26
C ILE A 6 18.58 8.11 -4.82
N THR A 7 19.09 8.96 -3.94
CA THR A 7 19.15 8.70 -2.51
C THR A 7 18.21 9.67 -1.77
N VAL A 8 17.29 9.13 -1.00
CA VAL A 8 16.34 9.90 -0.19
C VAL A 8 16.40 9.39 1.25
N ASN A 9 16.67 10.27 2.21
CA ASN A 9 16.79 9.92 3.64
C ASN A 9 17.73 8.73 3.91
N GLY A 10 18.86 8.66 3.19
CA GLY A 10 19.82 7.57 3.31
C GLY A 10 19.43 6.26 2.60
N MET A 11 18.23 6.16 2.04
CA MET A 11 17.79 5.01 1.25
C MET A 11 18.12 5.21 -0.22
N LYS A 12 18.78 4.23 -0.83
CA LYS A 12 19.14 4.25 -2.25
C LYS A 12 18.03 3.58 -3.07
N PHE A 13 17.50 4.31 -4.03
CA PHE A 13 16.51 3.84 -5.00
C PHE A 13 17.15 3.64 -6.36
N GLU A 14 16.78 2.61 -7.09
CA GLU A 14 17.22 2.40 -8.48
C GLU A 14 16.67 3.46 -9.43
N ASN A 15 15.50 4.00 -9.11
CA ASN A 15 14.86 5.12 -9.79
C ASN A 15 13.84 5.78 -8.85
N PRO A 16 13.37 7.03 -9.11
CA PRO A 16 12.50 7.77 -8.21
C PRO A 16 11.02 7.34 -8.26
N PHE A 17 10.67 6.30 -9.02
CA PHE A 17 9.29 5.90 -9.22
C PHE A 17 8.86 4.87 -8.17
N LEU A 18 7.93 5.28 -7.30
CA LEU A 18 7.31 4.44 -6.29
C LEU A 18 5.83 4.25 -6.58
N LEU A 19 5.36 3.02 -6.40
CA LEU A 19 3.92 2.78 -6.35
C LEU A 19 3.37 3.13 -4.97
N GLY A 20 2.26 3.87 -4.96
CA GLY A 20 1.58 4.27 -3.74
C GLY A 20 0.79 3.13 -3.08
N SER A 21 0.36 3.38 -1.84
CA SER A 21 -0.46 2.46 -1.04
C SER A 21 -1.89 2.35 -1.59
N GLY A 22 -2.06 1.58 -2.64
CA GLY A 22 -3.32 1.40 -3.35
C GLY A 22 -3.47 -0.01 -3.92
N PRO A 23 -4.35 -0.23 -4.91
CA PRO A 23 -4.59 -1.54 -5.52
C PRO A 23 -3.35 -2.30 -5.98
N PRO A 24 -2.29 -1.65 -6.54
CA PRO A 24 -1.05 -2.35 -6.90
C PRO A 24 -0.26 -2.90 -5.71
N GLY A 25 -0.58 -2.48 -4.48
CA GLY A 25 0.10 -2.88 -3.25
C GLY A 25 -0.67 -3.87 -2.38
N THR A 26 -1.68 -4.57 -2.90
CA THR A 26 -2.64 -5.36 -2.10
C THR A 26 -2.12 -6.69 -1.57
N ASN A 27 -1.04 -7.21 -2.09
CA ASN A 27 -0.37 -8.44 -1.60
C ASN A 27 1.03 -8.58 -2.17
N GLY A 28 1.82 -9.48 -1.59
CA GLY A 28 3.22 -9.71 -1.97
C GLY A 28 3.41 -10.12 -3.42
N LYS A 29 2.50 -10.89 -4.01
CA LYS A 29 2.59 -11.34 -5.41
C LYS A 29 2.47 -10.16 -6.39
N VAL A 30 1.54 -9.25 -6.13
CA VAL A 30 1.35 -8.05 -6.98
C VAL A 30 2.53 -7.09 -6.82
N ILE A 31 3.05 -6.93 -5.60
CA ILE A 31 4.24 -6.11 -5.32
C ILE A 31 5.47 -6.69 -6.03
N ALA A 32 5.70 -8.00 -5.95
CA ALA A 32 6.80 -8.68 -6.65
C ALA A 32 6.77 -8.39 -8.16
N ARG A 33 5.59 -8.54 -8.80
CA ARG A 33 5.41 -8.22 -10.21
C ARG A 33 5.75 -6.76 -10.54
N SER A 34 5.45 -5.84 -9.63
CA SER A 34 5.80 -4.42 -9.82
C SER A 34 7.32 -4.21 -9.82
N TYR A 35 8.04 -4.91 -8.94
CA TYR A 35 9.51 -4.88 -8.94
C TYR A 35 10.11 -5.48 -10.21
N ASP A 36 9.54 -6.58 -10.71
CA ASP A 36 9.97 -7.20 -11.98
C ASP A 36 9.75 -6.26 -13.19
N LEU A 37 8.77 -5.37 -13.11
CA LEU A 37 8.51 -4.34 -14.11
C LEU A 37 9.40 -3.09 -13.95
N GLY A 38 10.33 -3.08 -12.98
CA GLY A 38 11.33 -2.03 -12.84
C GLY A 38 10.97 -0.88 -11.90
N TRP A 39 9.90 -0.97 -11.11
CA TRP A 39 9.59 0.06 -10.10
C TRP A 39 10.71 0.14 -9.05
N GLY A 40 11.11 1.36 -8.69
CA GLY A 40 12.19 1.62 -7.73
C GLY A 40 11.81 1.30 -6.28
N GLY A 41 10.52 1.37 -5.97
CA GLY A 41 10.01 1.07 -4.64
C GLY A 41 8.49 0.92 -4.61
N MET A 42 7.98 0.50 -3.47
CA MET A 42 6.57 0.26 -3.24
C MET A 42 6.16 0.66 -1.83
N VAL A 43 5.02 1.33 -1.72
CA VAL A 43 4.29 1.49 -0.45
C VAL A 43 3.15 0.47 -0.47
N CYS A 44 3.17 -0.53 0.40
CA CYS A 44 2.14 -1.55 0.42
C CYS A 44 0.77 -0.99 0.85
N LYS A 45 -0.31 -1.70 0.53
CA LYS A 45 -1.66 -1.36 1.00
C LYS A 45 -1.66 -1.29 2.52
N THR A 46 -2.25 -0.22 3.07
CA THR A 46 -2.35 -0.02 4.51
C THR A 46 -3.02 -1.22 5.19
N PHE A 47 -2.43 -1.71 6.26
CA PHE A 47 -2.95 -2.83 7.05
C PHE A 47 -2.87 -2.53 8.55
N SER A 48 -3.60 -3.31 9.36
CA SER A 48 -3.66 -3.21 10.82
C SER A 48 -3.46 -4.58 11.47
N LEU A 49 -3.28 -4.60 12.78
CA LEU A 49 -3.13 -5.84 13.57
C LEU A 49 -4.39 -6.72 13.49
N ASP A 50 -5.56 -6.10 13.39
CA ASP A 50 -6.85 -6.79 13.39
C ASP A 50 -7.68 -6.44 12.16
N ALA A 51 -7.54 -7.26 11.12
CA ALA A 51 -8.29 -7.11 9.88
C ALA A 51 -9.81 -7.25 10.05
N SER A 52 -10.29 -7.88 11.13
CA SER A 52 -11.73 -8.05 11.39
C SER A 52 -12.43 -6.74 11.72
N LYS A 53 -11.69 -5.72 12.16
CA LYS A 53 -12.19 -4.38 12.41
C LYS A 53 -12.35 -3.52 11.15
N VAL A 54 -11.89 -4.01 10.00
CA VAL A 54 -11.98 -3.29 8.74
C VAL A 54 -13.39 -3.43 8.17
N ILE A 55 -14.11 -2.32 8.14
CA ILE A 55 -15.47 -2.29 7.58
C ILE A 55 -15.37 -1.94 6.09
N ASN A 56 -15.67 -2.91 5.25
CA ASN A 56 -15.75 -2.71 3.81
C ASN A 56 -17.09 -2.08 3.42
N THR A 57 -17.08 -0.80 3.05
CA THR A 57 -18.27 -0.13 2.52
C THR A 57 -18.48 -0.45 1.04
N ALA A 58 -19.73 -0.57 0.64
CA ALA A 58 -20.14 -0.71 -0.76
C ALA A 58 -21.33 0.24 -1.06
N PRO A 59 -21.41 0.79 -2.26
CA PRO A 59 -20.44 0.68 -3.37
C PRO A 59 -19.20 1.51 -3.14
N ARG A 60 -18.03 1.02 -3.58
CA ARG A 60 -16.76 1.77 -3.50
C ARG A 60 -16.63 2.85 -4.56
N TYR A 61 -17.40 2.77 -5.62
CA TYR A 61 -17.41 3.73 -6.72
C TYR A 61 -18.79 4.32 -6.88
N ALA A 62 -18.85 5.63 -7.08
CA ALA A 62 -20.07 6.33 -7.43
C ALA A 62 -19.83 7.34 -8.54
N LYS A 63 -20.82 7.51 -9.42
CA LYS A 63 -20.88 8.62 -10.36
C LYS A 63 -21.45 9.82 -9.63
N LEU A 64 -20.75 10.95 -9.68
CA LEU A 64 -21.26 12.22 -9.19
C LEU A 64 -22.01 12.90 -10.31
N ARG A 65 -23.26 13.28 -10.06
CA ARG A 65 -24.12 13.95 -11.04
C ARG A 65 -24.27 15.42 -10.69
N GLY A 66 -24.52 16.23 -11.70
CA GLY A 66 -24.84 17.63 -11.53
C GLY A 66 -26.10 17.80 -10.65
N ARG A 67 -26.16 18.89 -9.89
CA ARG A 67 -27.27 19.16 -8.95
C ARG A 67 -28.64 19.22 -9.64
N THR A 68 -28.65 19.65 -10.91
CA THR A 68 -29.89 19.88 -11.69
C THR A 68 -29.92 19.11 -13.00
N SER A 69 -28.94 18.22 -13.23
CA SER A 69 -28.83 17.46 -14.49
C SER A 69 -28.42 16.03 -14.23
N GLU A 70 -28.75 15.14 -15.17
CA GLU A 70 -28.26 13.76 -15.20
C GLU A 70 -26.81 13.64 -15.67
N GLU A 71 -26.17 14.74 -16.03
CA GLU A 71 -24.79 14.77 -16.50
C GLU A 71 -23.83 14.27 -15.41
N VAL A 72 -22.91 13.39 -15.80
CA VAL A 72 -21.85 12.90 -14.91
C VAL A 72 -20.74 13.95 -14.87
N ILE A 73 -20.58 14.60 -13.73
CA ILE A 73 -19.59 15.65 -13.50
C ILE A 73 -18.30 15.10 -12.81
N GLY A 74 -18.32 13.85 -12.37
CA GLY A 74 -17.16 13.25 -11.71
C GLY A 74 -17.43 11.84 -11.22
N PHE A 75 -16.39 11.28 -10.57
CA PHE A 75 -16.44 9.97 -9.93
C PHE A 75 -15.91 10.06 -8.50
N GLN A 76 -16.49 9.27 -7.63
CA GLN A 76 -16.03 9.09 -6.27
C GLN A 76 -15.49 7.67 -6.12
N ASN A 77 -14.36 7.52 -5.43
CA ASN A 77 -13.81 6.26 -5.00
C ASN A 77 -13.57 6.28 -3.49
N ILE A 78 -13.90 5.19 -2.81
CA ILE A 78 -13.62 4.98 -1.39
C ILE A 78 -12.59 3.87 -1.27
N GLU A 79 -11.35 4.23 -0.92
CA GLU A 79 -10.30 3.28 -0.63
C GLU A 79 -10.21 3.04 0.88
N LEU A 80 -10.18 1.77 1.25
CA LEU A 80 -10.09 1.31 2.62
C LEU A 80 -8.73 0.67 2.88
N ILE A 81 -8.41 0.43 4.15
CA ILE A 81 -7.25 -0.38 4.53
C ILE A 81 -7.50 -1.85 4.14
N SER A 82 -6.45 -2.67 4.19
CA SER A 82 -6.53 -4.08 3.84
C SER A 82 -7.37 -4.86 4.85
N ASP A 83 -8.20 -5.75 4.36
CA ASP A 83 -8.95 -6.75 5.12
C ASP A 83 -8.24 -8.12 5.17
N ARG A 84 -6.99 -8.19 4.66
CA ARG A 84 -6.17 -9.40 4.74
C ARG A 84 -5.64 -9.59 6.17
N PRO A 85 -5.52 -10.85 6.64
CA PRO A 85 -4.94 -11.16 7.93
C PRO A 85 -3.55 -10.55 8.11
N TYR A 86 -3.26 -10.05 9.31
CA TYR A 86 -1.98 -9.43 9.63
C TYR A 86 -0.78 -10.37 9.42
N ALA A 87 -0.93 -11.65 9.81
CA ALA A 87 0.11 -12.66 9.61
C ALA A 87 0.49 -12.83 8.14
N ASP A 88 -0.50 -12.81 7.23
CA ASP A 88 -0.26 -12.90 5.79
C ASP A 88 0.55 -11.71 5.27
N TRP A 89 0.34 -10.52 5.84
CA TRP A 89 1.14 -9.34 5.53
C TRP A 89 2.58 -9.50 5.98
N LEU A 90 2.81 -9.96 7.21
CA LEU A 90 4.18 -10.17 7.71
C LEU A 90 4.93 -11.18 6.85
N ASP A 91 4.27 -12.26 6.43
CA ASP A 91 4.88 -13.27 5.59
C ASP A 91 5.19 -12.73 4.18
N ASP A 92 4.25 -12.00 3.57
CA ASP A 92 4.48 -11.32 2.29
C ASP A 92 5.67 -10.34 2.36
N LEU A 93 5.75 -9.51 3.40
CA LEU A 93 6.83 -8.53 3.58
C LEU A 93 8.20 -9.22 3.75
N ARG A 94 8.27 -10.29 4.55
CA ARG A 94 9.49 -11.09 4.73
C ARG A 94 9.94 -11.73 3.42
N GLN A 95 9.02 -12.34 2.66
CA GLN A 95 9.33 -12.94 1.36
C GLN A 95 9.80 -11.89 0.35
N LEU A 96 9.16 -10.74 0.28
CA LEU A 96 9.56 -9.64 -0.59
C LEU A 96 10.97 -9.16 -0.25
N LYS A 97 11.28 -8.92 1.03
CA LYS A 97 12.64 -8.49 1.44
C LYS A 97 13.70 -9.54 1.15
N LYS A 98 13.36 -10.83 1.27
CA LYS A 98 14.26 -11.93 0.92
C LYS A 98 14.54 -12.00 -0.59
N ASN A 99 13.50 -11.86 -1.41
CA ASN A 99 13.59 -12.04 -2.86
C ASN A 99 14.07 -10.77 -3.58
N TYR A 100 13.82 -9.59 -3.01
CA TYR A 100 14.15 -8.27 -3.55
C TYR A 100 14.92 -7.42 -2.53
N PRO A 101 16.12 -7.84 -2.09
CA PRO A 101 16.83 -7.20 -0.98
C PRO A 101 17.20 -5.73 -1.25
N ASN A 102 17.37 -5.35 -2.51
CA ASN A 102 17.76 -4.00 -2.94
C ASN A 102 16.56 -3.09 -3.26
N LYS A 103 15.34 -3.64 -3.31
CA LYS A 103 14.14 -2.84 -3.57
C LYS A 103 13.63 -2.18 -2.28
N ILE A 104 13.15 -0.97 -2.42
CA ILE A 104 12.55 -0.23 -1.30
C ILE A 104 11.12 -0.70 -1.09
N LEU A 105 10.83 -1.14 0.12
CA LEU A 105 9.50 -1.55 0.57
C LEU A 105 9.13 -0.73 1.79
N VAL A 106 8.02 0.02 1.68
CA VAL A 106 7.48 0.83 2.77
C VAL A 106 6.19 0.19 3.27
N ALA A 107 6.14 -0.16 4.53
CA ALA A 107 4.92 -0.61 5.18
C ALA A 107 4.00 0.58 5.48
N SER A 108 2.78 0.55 4.95
CA SER A 108 1.72 1.49 5.33
C SER A 108 0.88 0.85 6.41
N ILE A 109 0.88 1.42 7.60
CA ILE A 109 0.22 0.87 8.79
C ILE A 109 -0.82 1.83 9.36
N MET A 110 -1.88 1.30 9.93
CA MET A 110 -2.90 2.06 10.62
C MET A 110 -3.41 1.26 11.82
N GLU A 111 -3.58 1.94 12.94
CA GLU A 111 -4.14 1.37 14.15
C GLU A 111 -5.13 2.32 14.83
N GLU A 112 -5.96 1.78 15.70
CA GLU A 112 -6.82 2.54 16.59
C GLU A 112 -5.99 3.44 17.52
N TYR A 113 -6.61 4.46 18.10
CA TYR A 113 -5.94 5.39 19.03
C TYR A 113 -5.58 4.69 20.36
N ARG A 114 -4.66 3.74 20.31
CA ARG A 114 -4.15 2.97 21.44
C ARG A 114 -2.65 2.76 21.31
N LYS A 115 -1.89 3.29 22.26
CA LYS A 115 -0.42 3.32 22.25
C LYS A 115 0.21 1.94 22.04
N GLU A 116 -0.31 0.92 22.75
CA GLU A 116 0.23 -0.44 22.72
C GLU A 116 0.09 -1.07 21.33
N ALA A 117 -1.03 -0.83 20.63
CA ALA A 117 -1.24 -1.31 19.27
C ALA A 117 -0.23 -0.70 18.30
N TRP A 118 0.01 0.61 18.39
CA TRP A 118 1.02 1.28 17.58
C TRP A 118 2.43 0.78 17.88
N GLN A 119 2.78 0.59 19.16
CA GLN A 119 4.09 0.05 19.54
C GLN A 119 4.29 -1.36 19.05
N GLN A 120 3.25 -2.20 19.10
CA GLN A 120 3.28 -3.56 18.60
C GLN A 120 3.53 -3.59 17.10
N ILE A 121 2.67 -2.95 16.30
CA ILE A 121 2.75 -3.00 14.84
C ILE A 121 4.09 -2.44 14.31
N VAL A 122 4.58 -1.33 14.90
CA VAL A 122 5.87 -0.74 14.51
C VAL A 122 7.05 -1.65 14.85
N LYS A 123 6.95 -2.44 15.93
CA LYS A 123 8.02 -3.36 16.33
C LYS A 123 8.07 -4.62 15.47
N GLU A 124 6.92 -5.09 14.98
CA GLU A 124 6.81 -6.36 14.27
C GLU A 124 7.03 -6.23 12.75
N VAL A 125 6.83 -5.05 12.19
CA VAL A 125 7.05 -4.70 10.79
C VAL A 125 8.47 -4.18 10.56
#